data_0bf8afbfee92a0b543d20b711987d8b5
#
_entry.id   0bf8afbfee92a0b543d20b711987d8b5
#
_cell.length_a   1.000
_cell.length_b   1.000
_cell.length_c   1.000
_cell.angle_alpha   90.00
_cell.angle_beta   90.00
_cell.angle_gamma   90.00
#
_symmetry.space_group_name_H-M   'P 1'
#
loop_
_entity.id
_entity.type
_entity.pdbx_description
1 polymer ?
#
loop_
_entity_poly.entity_id
_entity_poly.type
_entity_poly.pdbx_seq_one_letter_code
_entity_poly.pdbx_strand_id
1 'polypeptide(L)'
;MKIVFIGAGNLATNLALEISQSEHQIVQVFSRTRESASLLAEKVNCEPVNEMSKVVCDADLYIVSVKDDALEMLIPELCKGREDKMFVHTAGSMPMDVFKDYARHYGVFYPMQTFTKDKKVAFENIPIFIEGCGAFETSFLKRLAEQISRSVYELDSDNRKYLHLSAVFACNFANHCVAIGQQILENHHIPGSVLRPLVMETMDKASSHSAAEVQTENINPIFKNEIDIDLDNLKSVMEKMHNFIEGISELTYQN
;
A
#
# COMPACT_ATOMS: atom_id res chain seq x y z
N MET A 1 -17.73 13.58 10.40
CA MET A 1 -18.43 12.61 9.53
C MET A 1 -18.31 11.20 10.08
N LYS A 2 -19.25 10.31 9.71
CA LYS A 2 -19.22 8.88 10.05
C LYS A 2 -18.43 8.11 9.01
N ILE A 3 -17.46 7.32 9.43
CA ILE A 3 -16.57 6.54 8.54
C ILE A 3 -16.67 5.05 8.86
N VAL A 4 -16.73 4.22 7.83
CA VAL A 4 -16.61 2.76 7.93
C VAL A 4 -15.33 2.30 7.26
N PHE A 5 -14.56 1.45 7.93
CA PHE A 5 -13.42 0.77 7.35
C PHE A 5 -13.81 -0.64 6.89
N ILE A 6 -13.53 -0.93 5.63
CA ILE A 6 -13.66 -2.26 5.03
C ILE A 6 -12.24 -2.83 4.88
N GLY A 7 -11.88 -3.70 5.80
CA GLY A 7 -10.54 -4.25 5.96
C GLY A 7 -9.89 -3.86 7.28
N ALA A 8 -9.06 -4.75 7.83
CA ALA A 8 -8.32 -4.58 9.07
C ALA A 8 -6.83 -4.99 8.90
N GLY A 9 -6.28 -4.69 7.72
CA GLY A 9 -4.85 -4.89 7.38
C GLY A 9 -3.94 -3.84 8.01
N ASN A 10 -2.65 -3.89 7.64
CA ASN A 10 -1.65 -2.95 8.17
C ASN A 10 -1.99 -1.49 7.86
N LEU A 11 -2.32 -1.19 6.60
CA LEU A 11 -2.69 0.15 6.16
C LEU A 11 -4.00 0.59 6.84
N ALA A 12 -5.06 -0.24 6.79
CA ALA A 12 -6.34 0.07 7.45
C ALA A 12 -6.14 0.40 8.94
N THR A 13 -5.31 -0.37 9.65
CA THR A 13 -5.04 -0.15 11.07
C THR A 13 -4.38 1.21 11.31
N ASN A 14 -3.33 1.53 10.57
CA ASN A 14 -2.62 2.79 10.75
C ASN A 14 -3.48 4.00 10.36
N LEU A 15 -4.18 3.93 9.22
CA LEU A 15 -5.05 5.00 8.74
C LEU A 15 -6.25 5.23 9.67
N ALA A 16 -6.88 4.16 10.16
CA ALA A 16 -7.98 4.27 11.11
C ALA A 16 -7.53 4.89 12.44
N LEU A 17 -6.36 4.51 12.96
CA LEU A 17 -5.79 5.11 14.15
C LEU A 17 -5.51 6.60 13.97
N GLU A 18 -5.03 7.02 12.79
CA GLU A 18 -4.77 8.43 12.52
C GLU A 18 -6.08 9.23 12.40
N ILE A 19 -7.03 8.73 11.62
CA ILE A 19 -8.35 9.39 11.46
C ILE A 19 -9.09 9.45 12.79
N SER A 20 -8.97 8.47 13.66
CA SER A 20 -9.62 8.47 14.99
C SER A 20 -9.15 9.58 15.93
N GLN A 21 -8.00 10.21 15.63
CA GLN A 21 -7.49 11.37 16.38
C GLN A 21 -8.08 12.71 15.90
N SER A 22 -8.81 12.70 14.79
CA SER A 22 -9.49 13.86 14.23
C SER A 22 -10.94 13.99 14.76
N GLU A 23 -11.68 14.95 14.25
CA GLU A 23 -13.13 15.14 14.55
C GLU A 23 -14.06 14.07 13.91
N HIS A 24 -13.51 13.12 13.17
CA HIS A 24 -14.27 12.10 12.47
C HIS A 24 -14.56 10.90 13.36
N GLN A 25 -15.73 10.31 13.18
CA GLN A 25 -16.15 9.13 13.93
C GLN A 25 -16.02 7.88 13.06
N ILE A 26 -15.16 6.95 13.44
CA ILE A 26 -15.18 5.60 12.88
C ILE A 26 -16.31 4.87 13.58
N VAL A 27 -17.32 4.42 12.82
CA VAL A 27 -18.51 3.77 13.38
C VAL A 27 -18.45 2.27 13.31
N GLN A 28 -17.82 1.72 12.27
CA GLN A 28 -17.64 0.29 12.11
C GLN A 28 -16.31 -0.06 11.43
N VAL A 29 -15.78 -1.23 11.78
CA VAL A 29 -14.70 -1.92 11.06
C VAL A 29 -15.22 -3.28 10.61
N PHE A 30 -15.22 -3.50 9.29
CA PHE A 30 -15.50 -4.80 8.69
C PHE A 30 -14.20 -5.56 8.39
N SER A 31 -14.17 -6.85 8.71
CA SER A 31 -13.15 -7.78 8.22
C SER A 31 -13.74 -9.17 8.05
N ARG A 32 -13.18 -9.98 7.13
CA ARG A 32 -13.60 -11.38 6.89
C ARG A 32 -13.54 -12.23 8.16
N THR A 33 -12.59 -11.96 9.04
CA THR A 33 -12.51 -12.62 10.34
C THR A 33 -12.95 -11.67 11.44
N ARG A 34 -13.81 -12.15 12.35
CA ARG A 34 -14.28 -11.37 13.48
C ARG A 34 -13.12 -10.92 14.38
N GLU A 35 -12.12 -11.77 14.55
CA GLU A 35 -10.92 -11.45 15.31
C GLU A 35 -10.21 -10.20 14.79
N SER A 36 -9.91 -10.15 13.48
CA SER A 36 -9.25 -8.98 12.87
C SER A 36 -10.10 -7.72 12.96
N ALA A 37 -11.44 -7.85 12.78
CA ALA A 37 -12.35 -6.74 12.95
C ALA A 37 -12.33 -6.22 14.39
N SER A 38 -12.41 -7.11 15.38
CA SER A 38 -12.44 -6.77 16.82
C SER A 38 -11.14 -6.09 17.26
N LEU A 39 -9.98 -6.61 16.83
CA LEU A 39 -8.67 -6.05 17.19
C LEU A 39 -8.50 -4.59 16.71
N LEU A 40 -9.01 -4.25 15.54
CA LEU A 40 -8.96 -2.86 15.07
C LEU A 40 -10.06 -2.01 15.69
N ALA A 41 -11.29 -2.54 15.78
CA ALA A 41 -12.43 -1.83 16.33
C ALA A 41 -12.21 -1.42 17.81
N GLU A 42 -11.57 -2.27 18.61
CA GLU A 42 -11.18 -1.94 19.99
C GLU A 42 -10.22 -0.74 20.04
N LYS A 43 -9.24 -0.69 19.12
CA LYS A 43 -8.26 0.41 19.07
C LYS A 43 -8.88 1.76 18.71
N VAL A 44 -9.97 1.77 17.92
CA VAL A 44 -10.64 3.01 17.46
C VAL A 44 -12.02 3.20 18.08
N ASN A 45 -12.38 2.37 19.06
CA ASN A 45 -13.62 2.41 19.82
C ASN A 45 -14.88 2.44 18.92
N CYS A 46 -15.03 1.43 18.06
CA CYS A 46 -16.16 1.28 17.16
C CYS A 46 -16.70 -0.15 17.13
N GLU A 47 -17.75 -0.41 16.34
CA GLU A 47 -18.36 -1.73 16.22
C GLU A 47 -17.59 -2.63 15.24
N PRO A 48 -17.18 -3.86 15.64
CA PRO A 48 -16.62 -4.86 14.74
C PRO A 48 -17.70 -5.65 14.03
N VAL A 49 -17.61 -5.78 12.70
CA VAL A 49 -18.51 -6.61 11.89
C VAL A 49 -17.72 -7.54 10.96
N ASN A 50 -18.26 -8.73 10.70
CA ASN A 50 -17.66 -9.72 9.78
C ASN A 50 -18.66 -10.28 8.76
N GLU A 51 -19.86 -9.71 8.72
CA GLU A 51 -20.90 -10.00 7.72
C GLU A 51 -21.21 -8.71 6.97
N MET A 52 -21.15 -8.72 5.64
CA MET A 52 -21.38 -7.52 4.81
C MET A 52 -22.78 -6.94 5.01
N SER A 53 -23.76 -7.80 5.25
CA SER A 53 -25.14 -7.40 5.55
C SER A 53 -25.32 -6.57 6.84
N LYS A 54 -24.34 -6.62 7.74
CA LYS A 54 -24.33 -5.86 9.01
C LYS A 54 -23.58 -4.53 8.91
N VAL A 55 -22.95 -4.26 7.76
CA VAL A 55 -22.31 -2.96 7.51
C VAL A 55 -23.39 -1.89 7.40
N VAL A 56 -23.31 -0.83 8.20
CA VAL A 56 -24.30 0.27 8.21
C VAL A 56 -24.44 0.93 6.84
N CYS A 57 -25.64 1.49 6.57
CA CYS A 57 -25.93 2.17 5.30
C CYS A 57 -25.87 3.71 5.42
N ASP A 58 -25.69 4.26 6.62
CA ASP A 58 -25.82 5.69 6.91
C ASP A 58 -24.47 6.39 7.17
N ALA A 59 -23.34 5.71 6.92
CA ALA A 59 -22.03 6.36 6.98
C ALA A 59 -21.83 7.33 5.80
N ASP A 60 -20.98 8.32 5.99
CA ASP A 60 -20.66 9.32 4.99
C ASP A 60 -19.56 8.83 4.03
N LEU A 61 -18.60 8.02 4.55
CA LEU A 61 -17.45 7.53 3.82
C LEU A 61 -17.18 6.07 4.17
N TYR A 62 -16.92 5.26 3.14
CA TYR A 62 -16.47 3.87 3.24
C TYR A 62 -15.05 3.76 2.67
N ILE A 63 -14.06 3.46 3.53
CA ILE A 63 -12.67 3.29 3.14
C ILE A 63 -12.38 1.80 2.97
N VAL A 64 -12.16 1.38 1.73
CA VAL A 64 -11.92 -0.03 1.37
C VAL A 64 -10.41 -0.27 1.31
N SER A 65 -9.90 -0.94 2.33
CA SER A 65 -8.47 -1.25 2.49
C SER A 65 -8.27 -2.76 2.61
N VAL A 66 -8.49 -3.44 1.51
CA VAL A 66 -8.35 -4.90 1.35
C VAL A 66 -7.31 -5.21 0.26
N LYS A 67 -7.00 -6.50 0.05
CA LYS A 67 -6.17 -6.92 -1.09
C LYS A 67 -6.90 -6.68 -2.41
N ASP A 68 -6.14 -6.44 -3.48
CA ASP A 68 -6.67 -6.12 -4.82
C ASP A 68 -7.68 -7.17 -5.30
N ASP A 69 -7.37 -8.47 -5.19
CA ASP A 69 -8.26 -9.56 -5.56
C ASP A 69 -9.61 -9.55 -4.81
N ALA A 70 -9.60 -9.07 -3.57
CA ALA A 70 -10.81 -8.98 -2.75
C ALA A 70 -11.62 -7.72 -3.03
N LEU A 71 -10.99 -6.65 -3.53
CA LEU A 71 -11.63 -5.37 -3.79
C LEU A 71 -12.78 -5.52 -4.78
N GLU A 72 -12.52 -6.06 -5.97
CA GLU A 72 -13.52 -6.24 -7.03
C GLU A 72 -14.69 -7.13 -6.58
N MET A 73 -14.39 -8.18 -5.81
CA MET A 73 -15.43 -9.11 -5.33
C MET A 73 -16.36 -8.47 -4.29
N LEU A 74 -15.84 -7.52 -3.47
CA LEU A 74 -16.61 -6.92 -2.38
C LEU A 74 -17.48 -5.76 -2.84
N ILE A 75 -17.08 -5.00 -3.85
CA ILE A 75 -17.73 -3.76 -4.29
C ILE A 75 -19.23 -3.94 -4.59
N PRO A 76 -19.68 -4.95 -5.36
CA PRO A 76 -21.10 -5.09 -5.70
C PRO A 76 -21.99 -5.26 -4.47
N GLU A 77 -21.56 -6.03 -3.48
CA GLU A 77 -22.31 -6.23 -2.24
C GLU A 77 -22.20 -5.04 -1.31
N LEU A 78 -21.00 -4.46 -1.21
CA LEU A 78 -20.75 -3.30 -0.35
C LEU A 78 -21.54 -2.08 -0.78
N CYS A 79 -21.60 -1.77 -2.07
CA CYS A 79 -22.30 -0.58 -2.58
C CYS A 79 -23.82 -0.74 -2.59
N LYS A 80 -24.35 -1.95 -2.60
CA LYS A 80 -25.79 -2.23 -2.67
C LYS A 80 -26.55 -1.56 -1.52
N GLY A 81 -27.50 -0.67 -1.85
CA GLY A 81 -28.29 0.13 -0.90
C GLY A 81 -27.51 1.28 -0.28
N ARG A 82 -26.34 1.62 -0.83
CA ARG A 82 -25.45 2.69 -0.40
C ARG A 82 -24.92 3.51 -1.59
N GLU A 83 -25.54 3.39 -2.76
CA GLU A 83 -25.07 3.92 -4.04
C GLU A 83 -24.78 5.44 -4.02
N ASP A 84 -25.48 6.18 -3.13
CA ASP A 84 -25.31 7.63 -2.94
C ASP A 84 -24.24 7.99 -1.87
N LYS A 85 -23.49 7.02 -1.39
CA LYS A 85 -22.43 7.24 -0.39
C LYS A 85 -21.07 7.38 -1.04
N MET A 86 -20.10 7.92 -0.30
CA MET A 86 -18.71 8.04 -0.77
C MET A 86 -17.94 6.77 -0.50
N PHE A 87 -17.33 6.22 -1.54
CA PHE A 87 -16.44 5.05 -1.46
C PHE A 87 -15.05 5.39 -1.93
N VAL A 88 -14.04 4.93 -1.20
CA VAL A 88 -12.65 5.03 -1.65
C VAL A 88 -11.93 3.71 -1.42
N HIS A 89 -11.02 3.36 -2.31
CA HIS A 89 -10.06 2.32 -2.03
C HIS A 89 -8.66 2.89 -1.76
N THR A 90 -7.81 2.06 -1.15
CA THR A 90 -6.44 2.46 -0.80
C THR A 90 -5.38 1.70 -1.61
N ALA A 91 -5.78 1.06 -2.71
CA ALA A 91 -4.89 0.28 -3.56
C ALA A 91 -4.07 1.18 -4.51
N GLY A 92 -2.79 0.91 -4.64
CA GLY A 92 -1.90 1.64 -5.55
C GLY A 92 -2.06 1.22 -7.01
N SER A 93 -2.37 -0.07 -7.25
CA SER A 93 -2.45 -0.71 -8.58
C SER A 93 -3.83 -0.66 -9.22
N MET A 94 -4.91 -0.58 -8.42
CA MET A 94 -6.29 -0.69 -8.90
C MET A 94 -6.80 0.65 -9.45
N PRO A 95 -7.54 0.65 -10.57
CA PRO A 95 -8.14 1.88 -11.08
C PRO A 95 -9.30 2.34 -10.18
N MET A 96 -9.53 3.66 -10.14
CA MET A 96 -10.67 4.25 -9.44
C MET A 96 -12.01 3.71 -9.96
N ASP A 97 -12.08 3.43 -11.25
CA ASP A 97 -13.29 3.03 -11.97
C ASP A 97 -13.85 1.64 -11.58
N VAL A 98 -13.18 0.90 -10.67
CA VAL A 98 -13.77 -0.32 -10.08
C VAL A 98 -15.12 -0.05 -9.38
N PHE A 99 -15.40 1.19 -8.98
CA PHE A 99 -16.65 1.60 -8.36
C PHE A 99 -17.70 2.13 -9.34
N LYS A 100 -17.33 2.43 -10.59
CA LYS A 100 -18.11 3.22 -11.56
C LYS A 100 -19.55 2.75 -11.75
N ASP A 101 -19.77 1.44 -11.78
CA ASP A 101 -21.10 0.86 -12.02
C ASP A 101 -21.89 0.62 -10.72
N TYR A 102 -21.31 0.91 -9.56
CA TYR A 102 -21.85 0.55 -8.25
C TYR A 102 -22.09 1.74 -7.33
N ALA A 103 -21.39 2.85 -7.51
CA ALA A 103 -21.50 4.02 -6.64
C ALA A 103 -21.46 5.32 -7.47
N ARG A 104 -22.15 6.35 -6.97
CA ARG A 104 -22.18 7.69 -7.59
C ARG A 104 -20.98 8.54 -7.18
N HIS A 105 -20.50 8.35 -5.95
CA HIS A 105 -19.40 9.11 -5.36
C HIS A 105 -18.28 8.15 -4.99
N TYR A 106 -17.18 8.22 -5.70
CA TYR A 106 -16.07 7.32 -5.46
C TYR A 106 -14.72 7.95 -5.78
N GLY A 107 -13.66 7.29 -5.31
CA GLY A 107 -12.31 7.75 -5.54
C GLY A 107 -11.27 6.83 -4.95
N VAL A 108 -10.06 7.37 -4.86
CA VAL A 108 -8.89 6.73 -4.28
C VAL A 108 -8.32 7.60 -3.18
N PHE A 109 -7.90 6.95 -2.10
CA PHE A 109 -7.17 7.58 -1.00
C PHE A 109 -5.95 6.70 -0.70
N TYR A 110 -4.80 7.04 -1.29
CA TYR A 110 -3.61 6.20 -1.28
C TYR A 110 -2.47 6.83 -0.48
N PRO A 111 -2.32 6.51 0.83
CA PRO A 111 -1.12 6.84 1.59
C PRO A 111 0.05 5.98 1.12
N MET A 112 1.11 6.63 0.62
CA MET A 112 2.28 5.94 0.09
C MET A 112 3.31 5.67 1.17
N GLN A 113 3.18 4.53 1.84
CA GLN A 113 4.10 4.10 2.90
C GLN A 113 4.05 2.57 3.07
N THR A 114 5.11 2.02 3.64
CA THR A 114 5.14 0.64 4.14
C THR A 114 4.62 0.61 5.58
N PHE A 115 3.49 -0.07 5.78
CA PHE A 115 2.82 -0.15 7.08
C PHE A 115 3.02 -1.49 7.75
N THR A 116 3.16 -1.45 9.08
CA THR A 116 3.05 -2.62 9.96
C THR A 116 2.08 -2.30 11.10
N LYS A 117 1.42 -3.32 11.68
CA LYS A 117 0.43 -3.09 12.76
C LYS A 117 1.04 -2.62 14.07
N ASP A 118 2.32 -2.92 14.27
CA ASP A 118 3.00 -2.73 15.57
C ASP A 118 3.83 -1.44 15.61
N LYS A 119 3.98 -0.75 14.47
CA LYS A 119 4.73 0.50 14.40
C LYS A 119 3.81 1.66 14.02
N LYS A 120 3.63 2.59 14.94
CA LYS A 120 2.95 3.86 14.63
C LYS A 120 3.82 4.68 13.68
N VAL A 121 3.21 5.16 12.60
CA VAL A 121 3.86 6.02 11.60
C VAL A 121 3.28 7.43 11.73
N ALA A 122 4.14 8.45 11.64
CA ALA A 122 3.69 9.84 11.64
C ALA A 122 3.11 10.20 10.27
N PHE A 123 1.77 10.22 10.16
CA PHE A 123 1.06 10.49 8.91
C PHE A 123 1.36 11.87 8.32
N GLU A 124 1.68 12.85 9.13
CA GLU A 124 2.01 14.21 8.67
C GLU A 124 3.11 14.26 7.60
N ASN A 125 4.01 13.24 7.57
CA ASN A 125 5.12 13.13 6.63
C ASN A 125 4.86 12.09 5.51
N ILE A 126 3.69 11.45 5.49
CA ILE A 126 3.35 10.45 4.46
C ILE A 126 2.68 11.15 3.28
N PRO A 127 3.23 11.03 2.06
CA PRO A 127 2.53 11.49 0.86
C PRO A 127 1.21 10.75 0.70
N ILE A 128 0.11 11.48 0.51
CA ILE A 128 -1.21 10.92 0.22
C ILE A 128 -1.59 11.33 -1.19
N PHE A 129 -1.86 10.34 -2.02
CA PHE A 129 -2.32 10.51 -3.39
C PHE A 129 -3.83 10.29 -3.44
N ILE A 130 -4.56 11.24 -4.01
CA ILE A 130 -6.01 11.20 -4.12
C ILE A 130 -6.47 11.26 -5.56
N GLU A 131 -7.61 10.64 -5.83
CA GLU A 131 -8.33 10.72 -7.10
C GLU A 131 -9.82 10.66 -6.80
N GLY A 132 -10.61 11.57 -7.39
CA GLY A 132 -12.07 11.58 -7.24
C GLY A 132 -12.75 11.50 -8.60
N CYS A 133 -13.91 10.85 -8.68
CA CYS A 133 -14.68 10.72 -9.92
C CYS A 133 -15.24 12.06 -10.44
N GLY A 134 -15.15 13.12 -9.64
CA GLY A 134 -15.53 14.48 -9.98
C GLY A 134 -14.85 15.52 -9.10
N ALA A 135 -15.08 16.80 -9.38
CA ALA A 135 -14.47 17.89 -8.64
C ALA A 135 -14.91 17.94 -7.16
N PHE A 136 -16.14 17.51 -6.87
CA PHE A 136 -16.67 17.46 -5.51
C PHE A 136 -15.91 16.39 -4.71
N GLU A 137 -15.78 15.18 -5.25
CA GLU A 137 -15.11 14.05 -4.62
C GLU A 137 -13.63 14.33 -4.41
N THR A 138 -12.96 14.89 -5.43
CA THR A 138 -11.55 15.31 -5.33
C THR A 138 -11.35 16.33 -4.21
N SER A 139 -12.21 17.36 -4.14
CA SER A 139 -12.14 18.38 -3.08
C SER A 139 -12.45 17.80 -1.69
N PHE A 140 -13.37 16.85 -1.61
CA PHE A 140 -13.71 16.15 -0.37
C PHE A 140 -12.51 15.34 0.15
N LEU A 141 -11.89 14.53 -0.73
CA LEU A 141 -10.74 13.70 -0.39
C LEU A 141 -9.51 14.53 -0.03
N LYS A 142 -9.30 15.64 -0.74
CA LYS A 142 -8.20 16.57 -0.46
C LYS A 142 -8.31 17.13 0.96
N ARG A 143 -9.49 17.63 1.34
CA ARG A 143 -9.71 18.14 2.71
C ARG A 143 -9.49 17.07 3.78
N LEU A 144 -9.90 15.82 3.54
CA LEU A 144 -9.64 14.72 4.46
C LEU A 144 -8.14 14.43 4.58
N ALA A 145 -7.43 14.37 3.45
CA ALA A 145 -6.00 14.08 3.41
C ALA A 145 -5.17 15.19 4.09
N GLU A 146 -5.50 16.46 3.86
CA GLU A 146 -4.83 17.63 4.44
C GLU A 146 -4.97 17.72 5.97
N GLN A 147 -5.96 17.04 6.57
CA GLN A 147 -6.08 16.94 8.03
C GLN A 147 -5.04 16.03 8.68
N ILE A 148 -4.48 15.08 7.91
CA ILE A 148 -3.58 14.05 8.44
C ILE A 148 -2.19 14.08 7.79
N SER A 149 -2.01 14.75 6.66
CA SER A 149 -0.73 14.85 5.95
C SER A 149 -0.46 16.27 5.46
N ARG A 150 0.83 16.64 5.44
CA ARG A 150 1.32 17.89 4.84
C ARG A 150 1.60 17.75 3.34
N SER A 151 1.58 16.54 2.80
CA SER A 151 1.95 16.21 1.42
C SER A 151 0.79 15.51 0.73
N VAL A 152 -0.10 16.27 0.09
CA VAL A 152 -1.28 15.75 -0.62
C VAL A 152 -1.16 16.06 -2.10
N TYR A 153 -1.33 15.05 -2.94
CA TYR A 153 -1.20 15.14 -4.40
C TYR A 153 -2.43 14.55 -5.08
N GLU A 154 -2.89 15.21 -6.14
CA GLU A 154 -3.89 14.67 -7.05
C GLU A 154 -3.15 13.83 -8.10
N LEU A 155 -3.53 12.56 -8.26
CA LEU A 155 -2.87 11.64 -9.18
C LEU A 155 -3.90 10.64 -9.71
N ASP A 156 -4.02 10.58 -11.02
CA ASP A 156 -4.92 9.65 -11.69
C ASP A 156 -4.47 8.19 -11.59
N SER A 157 -5.37 7.27 -11.92
CA SER A 157 -5.14 5.83 -11.83
C SER A 157 -3.98 5.36 -12.68
N ASP A 158 -3.78 5.95 -13.87
CA ASP A 158 -2.72 5.52 -14.77
C ASP A 158 -1.34 5.93 -14.26
N ASN A 159 -1.19 7.14 -13.77
CA ASN A 159 0.06 7.59 -13.16
C ASN A 159 0.31 6.94 -11.79
N ARG A 160 -0.74 6.63 -11.02
CA ARG A 160 -0.61 5.94 -9.74
C ARG A 160 -0.04 4.53 -9.88
N LYS A 161 -0.33 3.81 -10.96
CA LYS A 161 0.29 2.51 -11.25
C LYS A 161 1.81 2.62 -11.33
N TYR A 162 2.34 3.63 -12.02
CA TYR A 162 3.79 3.85 -12.12
C TYR A 162 4.41 4.25 -10.78
N LEU A 163 3.71 5.10 -10.02
CA LEU A 163 4.13 5.45 -8.67
C LEU A 163 4.21 4.21 -7.77
N HIS A 164 3.17 3.38 -7.79
CA HIS A 164 3.13 2.14 -7.00
C HIS A 164 4.22 1.17 -7.45
N LEU A 165 4.41 1.01 -8.76
CA LEU A 165 5.48 0.20 -9.34
C LEU A 165 6.85 0.67 -8.87
N SER A 166 7.12 1.96 -8.89
CA SER A 166 8.39 2.54 -8.40
C SER A 166 8.61 2.20 -6.92
N ALA A 167 7.55 2.26 -6.10
CA ALA A 167 7.62 1.86 -4.69
C ALA A 167 7.90 0.36 -4.50
N VAL A 168 7.34 -0.50 -5.35
CA VAL A 168 7.64 -1.94 -5.34
C VAL A 168 9.12 -2.19 -5.58
N PHE A 169 9.73 -1.52 -6.58
CA PHE A 169 11.17 -1.65 -6.82
C PHE A 169 12.00 -1.09 -5.67
N ALA A 170 11.72 0.13 -5.25
CA ALA A 170 12.53 0.82 -4.25
C ALA A 170 12.41 0.22 -2.84
N CYS A 171 11.31 -0.44 -2.52
CA CYS A 171 11.04 -0.96 -1.18
C CYS A 171 10.92 -2.48 -1.13
N ASN A 172 10.00 -3.08 -1.92
CA ASN A 172 9.69 -4.50 -1.78
C ASN A 172 10.83 -5.37 -2.31
N PHE A 173 11.34 -5.07 -3.51
CA PHE A 173 12.49 -5.81 -4.06
C PHE A 173 13.77 -5.55 -3.29
N ALA A 174 14.03 -4.30 -2.88
CA ALA A 174 15.18 -4.00 -2.03
C ALA A 174 15.15 -4.81 -0.72
N ASN A 175 13.99 -4.88 -0.06
CA ASN A 175 13.83 -5.71 1.14
C ASN A 175 14.02 -7.20 0.85
N HIS A 176 13.53 -7.69 -0.29
CA HIS A 176 13.70 -9.09 -0.69
C HIS A 176 15.17 -9.42 -0.95
N CYS A 177 15.93 -8.55 -1.63
CA CYS A 177 17.36 -8.71 -1.81
C CYS A 177 18.11 -8.77 -0.47
N VAL A 178 17.73 -7.94 0.49
CA VAL A 178 18.29 -7.99 1.86
C VAL A 178 17.99 -9.34 2.52
N ALA A 179 16.76 -9.84 2.41
CA ALA A 179 16.37 -11.13 2.98
C ALA A 179 17.17 -12.30 2.38
N ILE A 180 17.39 -12.29 1.07
CA ILE A 180 18.26 -13.29 0.40
C ILE A 180 19.69 -13.19 0.92
N GLY A 181 20.26 -12.00 1.02
CA GLY A 181 21.62 -11.81 1.57
C GLY A 181 21.75 -12.34 3.00
N GLN A 182 20.72 -12.11 3.84
CA GLN A 182 20.69 -12.66 5.20
C GLN A 182 20.65 -14.19 5.19
N GLN A 183 19.83 -14.79 4.33
CA GLN A 183 19.71 -16.25 4.22
C GLN A 183 21.02 -16.90 3.74
N ILE A 184 21.72 -16.28 2.79
CA ILE A 184 23.06 -16.75 2.35
C ILE A 184 24.02 -16.81 3.54
N LEU A 185 24.07 -15.78 4.37
CA LEU A 185 24.95 -15.75 5.56
C LEU A 185 24.55 -16.82 6.59
N GLU A 186 23.26 -16.96 6.84
CA GLU A 186 22.73 -17.95 7.79
C GLU A 186 23.05 -19.38 7.37
N ASN A 187 23.01 -19.68 6.08
CA ASN A 187 23.43 -20.98 5.53
C ASN A 187 24.92 -21.29 5.79
N HIS A 188 25.74 -20.22 5.95
CA HIS A 188 27.16 -20.34 6.30
C HIS A 188 27.46 -20.07 7.78
N HIS A 189 26.44 -20.15 8.65
CA HIS A 189 26.55 -19.92 10.10
C HIS A 189 27.02 -18.51 10.49
N ILE A 190 26.80 -17.52 9.63
CA ILE A 190 27.09 -16.11 9.90
C ILE A 190 25.76 -15.41 10.20
N PRO A 191 25.63 -14.67 11.32
CA PRO A 191 24.39 -13.98 11.64
C PRO A 191 24.00 -12.97 10.54
N GLY A 192 22.80 -13.08 9.97
CA GLY A 192 22.31 -12.16 8.93
C GLY A 192 22.28 -10.68 9.36
N SER A 193 22.21 -10.43 10.68
CA SER A 193 22.24 -9.08 11.26
C SER A 193 23.53 -8.28 10.98
N VAL A 194 24.62 -8.93 10.59
CA VAL A 194 25.89 -8.25 10.23
C VAL A 194 25.74 -7.37 8.97
N LEU A 195 24.74 -7.64 8.12
CA LEU A 195 24.44 -6.81 6.95
C LEU A 195 23.77 -5.48 7.31
N ARG A 196 23.21 -5.36 8.49
CA ARG A 196 22.39 -4.19 8.86
C ARG A 196 23.10 -2.84 8.66
N PRO A 197 24.34 -2.64 9.13
CA PRO A 197 25.05 -1.36 8.94
C PRO A 197 25.26 -1.04 7.46
N LEU A 198 25.61 -2.05 6.64
CA LEU A 198 25.84 -1.89 5.20
C LEU A 198 24.54 -1.51 4.47
N VAL A 199 23.43 -2.19 4.78
CA VAL A 199 22.11 -1.90 4.19
C VAL A 199 21.67 -0.48 4.54
N MET A 200 21.81 -0.06 5.81
CA MET A 200 21.46 1.29 6.24
C MET A 200 22.27 2.35 5.51
N GLU A 201 23.59 2.19 5.41
CA GLU A 201 24.47 3.10 4.67
C GLU A 201 24.09 3.20 3.19
N THR A 202 23.75 2.06 2.56
CA THR A 202 23.32 2.01 1.16
C THR A 202 22.03 2.79 0.95
N MET A 203 21.04 2.62 1.84
CA MET A 203 19.76 3.34 1.75
C MET A 203 19.92 4.83 2.04
N ASP A 204 20.75 5.21 2.99
CA ASP A 204 21.04 6.61 3.30
C ASP A 204 21.67 7.32 2.09
N LYS A 205 22.66 6.71 1.45
CA LYS A 205 23.26 7.23 0.21
C LYS A 205 22.23 7.36 -0.91
N ALA A 206 21.42 6.32 -1.15
CA ALA A 206 20.41 6.33 -2.19
C ALA A 206 19.30 7.37 -1.95
N SER A 207 19.05 7.76 -0.69
CA SER A 207 18.06 8.79 -0.33
C SER A 207 18.60 10.22 -0.42
N SER A 208 19.90 10.41 -0.26
CA SER A 208 20.56 11.73 -0.22
C SER A 208 21.18 12.15 -1.55
N HIS A 209 21.40 11.20 -2.47
CA HIS A 209 22.00 11.42 -3.80
C HIS A 209 21.16 10.69 -4.86
N SER A 210 21.44 10.98 -6.14
CA SER A 210 20.88 10.16 -7.20
C SER A 210 21.38 8.71 -7.05
N ALA A 211 20.44 7.75 -6.94
CA ALA A 211 20.81 6.33 -6.77
C ALA A 211 21.73 5.83 -7.90
N ALA A 212 21.62 6.41 -9.10
CA ALA A 212 22.48 6.11 -10.24
C ALA A 212 23.92 6.61 -10.05
N GLU A 213 24.12 7.74 -9.35
CA GLU A 213 25.45 8.33 -9.10
C GLU A 213 26.21 7.63 -7.98
N VAL A 214 25.50 7.08 -6.98
CA VAL A 214 26.12 6.38 -5.84
C VAL A 214 26.31 4.89 -6.08
N GLN A 215 25.89 4.41 -7.24
CA GLN A 215 26.05 3.01 -7.62
C GLN A 215 27.53 2.70 -7.86
N THR A 216 28.11 1.81 -7.05
CA THR A 216 29.48 1.37 -7.22
C THR A 216 29.66 0.54 -8.51
N GLU A 217 30.81 0.65 -9.18
CA GLU A 217 31.07 0.15 -10.53
C GLU A 217 30.93 -1.38 -10.75
N ASN A 218 30.64 -2.16 -9.71
CA ASN A 218 30.64 -3.62 -9.73
C ASN A 218 29.29 -4.28 -10.04
N ILE A 219 28.33 -3.56 -10.61
CA ILE A 219 27.13 -4.23 -11.11
C ILE A 219 27.39 -4.77 -12.51
N ASN A 220 27.18 -6.09 -12.65
CA ASN A 220 27.26 -6.83 -13.89
C ASN A 220 26.62 -6.04 -15.05
N PRO A 221 27.28 -5.92 -16.23
CA PRO A 221 26.77 -5.22 -17.41
C PRO A 221 25.35 -5.56 -17.86
N ILE A 222 24.81 -6.69 -17.40
CA ILE A 222 23.41 -7.11 -17.64
C ILE A 222 22.40 -6.05 -17.15
N PHE A 223 22.72 -5.26 -16.12
CA PHE A 223 21.86 -4.19 -15.60
C PHE A 223 22.18 -2.79 -16.13
N LYS A 224 23.22 -2.65 -16.98
CA LYS A 224 23.57 -1.34 -17.60
C LYS A 224 22.78 -1.02 -18.86
N ASN A 225 22.10 -1.99 -19.44
CA ASN A 225 21.24 -1.73 -20.59
C ASN A 225 19.92 -1.17 -20.07
N GLU A 226 19.50 -0.06 -20.63
CA GLU A 226 18.22 0.61 -20.39
C GLU A 226 17.10 -0.42 -20.25
N ILE A 227 16.60 -0.59 -19.04
CA ILE A 227 15.38 -1.35 -18.81
C ILE A 227 14.25 -0.42 -19.20
N ASP A 228 13.77 -0.58 -20.42
CA ASP A 228 12.54 0.06 -20.86
C ASP A 228 11.38 -0.62 -20.11
N ILE A 229 11.05 -0.06 -18.95
CA ILE A 229 10.01 -0.59 -18.06
C ILE A 229 8.71 0.07 -18.45
N ASP A 230 8.01 -0.53 -19.40
CA ASP A 230 6.58 -0.28 -19.56
C ASP A 230 5.77 -1.32 -18.74
N LEU A 231 4.48 -1.05 -18.52
CA LEU A 231 3.61 -1.94 -17.77
C LEU A 231 3.37 -3.29 -18.48
N ASP A 232 3.42 -3.31 -19.81
CA ASP A 232 3.25 -4.52 -20.62
C ASP A 232 4.49 -5.42 -20.48
N ASN A 233 5.66 -4.80 -20.26
CA ASN A 233 6.91 -5.50 -20.06
C ASN A 233 7.20 -5.85 -18.59
N LEU A 234 6.45 -5.29 -17.64
CA LEU A 234 6.68 -5.47 -16.21
C LEU A 234 6.67 -6.94 -15.78
N LYS A 235 5.71 -7.72 -16.26
CA LYS A 235 5.61 -9.15 -15.95
C LYS A 235 6.86 -9.89 -16.40
N SER A 236 7.38 -9.56 -17.57
CA SER A 236 8.63 -10.11 -18.10
C SER A 236 9.84 -9.69 -17.26
N VAL A 237 9.89 -8.44 -16.78
CA VAL A 237 10.97 -7.96 -15.88
C VAL A 237 10.90 -8.69 -14.55
N MET A 238 9.72 -8.86 -13.96
CA MET A 238 9.53 -9.60 -12.71
C MET A 238 9.92 -11.08 -12.86
N GLU A 239 9.52 -11.73 -13.95
CA GLU A 239 9.92 -13.12 -14.26
C GLU A 239 11.44 -13.24 -14.42
N LYS A 240 12.10 -12.30 -15.12
CA LYS A 240 13.56 -12.28 -15.27
C LYS A 240 14.28 -12.07 -13.93
N MET A 241 13.77 -11.18 -13.07
CA MET A 241 14.30 -10.99 -11.72
C MET A 241 14.10 -12.23 -10.86
N HIS A 242 12.94 -12.87 -10.92
CA HIS A 242 12.66 -14.11 -10.21
C HIS A 242 13.60 -15.23 -10.66
N ASN A 243 13.75 -15.45 -11.95
CA ASN A 243 14.65 -16.45 -12.52
C ASN A 243 16.14 -16.18 -12.18
N PHE A 244 16.55 -14.91 -12.15
CA PHE A 244 17.88 -14.51 -11.72
C PHE A 244 18.13 -14.84 -10.24
N ILE A 245 17.16 -14.56 -9.39
CA ILE A 245 17.21 -14.85 -7.95
C ILE A 245 17.23 -16.37 -7.70
N GLU A 246 16.41 -17.13 -8.42
CA GLU A 246 16.41 -18.61 -8.36
C GLU A 246 17.74 -19.17 -8.85
N GLY A 247 18.31 -18.65 -9.95
CA GLY A 247 19.62 -19.06 -10.46
C GLY A 247 20.75 -18.80 -9.50
N ILE A 248 20.75 -17.70 -8.73
CA ILE A 248 21.71 -17.47 -7.64
C ILE A 248 21.50 -18.49 -6.52
N SER A 249 20.27 -18.81 -6.18
CA SER A 249 19.93 -19.81 -5.16
C SER A 249 20.48 -21.18 -5.54
N GLU A 250 20.34 -21.62 -6.79
CA GLU A 250 20.91 -22.88 -7.27
C GLU A 250 22.45 -22.92 -7.22
N LEU A 251 23.12 -21.81 -7.52
CA LEU A 251 24.58 -21.69 -7.42
C LEU A 251 25.09 -21.77 -5.97
N THR A 252 24.28 -21.37 -4.98
CA THR A 252 24.62 -21.46 -3.56
C THR A 252 24.39 -22.86 -2.97
N TYR A 253 23.61 -23.72 -3.60
CA TYR A 253 23.38 -25.10 -3.17
C TYR A 253 24.36 -26.13 -3.80
N GLN A 254 25.21 -25.72 -4.76
CA GLN A 254 26.15 -26.59 -5.43
C GLN A 254 27.60 -26.52 -4.89
N ASN A 255 27.83 -25.76 -3.84
CA ASN A 255 29.10 -25.69 -3.09
C ASN A 255 28.86 -26.04 -1.61
#